data_d254c0fe0d32febb84976bf812a0db9f
#
_entry.id   d254c0fe0d32febb84976bf812a0db9f
#
_cell.length_a   1.000
_cell.length_b   1.000
_cell.length_c   1.000
_cell.angle_alpha   90.00
_cell.angle_beta   90.00
_cell.angle_gamma   90.00
#
_symmetry.space_group_name_H-M   'P 1'
#
loop_
_entity.id
_entity.type
_entity.pdbx_description
1 polymer ?
#
loop_
_entity_poly.entity_id
_entity_poly.type
_entity_poly.pdbx_seq_one_letter_code
_entity_poly.pdbx_strand_id
1 'polypeptide(L)'
;MKKHILSLVMALTLPLNGSGITFNIEHPKKDENGNFIQGRVLLFLSNNNLDEPRFQTNDKSSTAFVFGVDLKSKNSSKTIIDSKAFGYPVKSLDQIPPGEYFIQALLHKYETFNLKTGHTVQLPMDRGEGQRWHSAPGNYYSKVKKISLDPKKRKSIKIFLDQIIPEIVPPSDTKYVKHIKIESRLLSEFWGRPMHLGAHVLLPEGFDDHPEASYPLMIFHGHFPKDFGGFRTSAPDPDLEPDYSERFQLEGYNRIVQEHEYRFYKESTSNEF
;
A
#
# COMPACT_ATOMS: atom_id res chain seq x y z
N MET A 1 4.59 45.83 63.56
CA MET A 1 3.79 44.65 63.22
C MET A 1 3.57 44.64 61.74
N LYS A 2 4.33 43.84 60.92
CA LYS A 2 4.16 43.68 59.51
C LYS A 2 3.29 42.45 59.27
N LYS A 3 2.10 42.61 58.68
CA LYS A 3 1.21 41.50 58.26
C LYS A 3 1.67 40.98 56.91
N HIS A 4 2.14 39.73 56.85
CA HIS A 4 2.38 39.02 55.60
C HIS A 4 1.05 38.39 55.10
N ILE A 5 0.59 38.85 53.96
CA ILE A 5 -0.53 38.25 53.23
C ILE A 5 0.06 37.14 52.37
N LEU A 6 -0.25 35.90 52.75
CA LEU A 6 0.11 34.71 51.98
C LEU A 6 -0.94 34.51 50.87
N SER A 7 -0.59 34.84 49.63
CA SER A 7 -1.46 34.62 48.48
C SER A 7 -1.36 33.18 48.00
N LEU A 8 -2.41 32.39 48.24
CA LEU A 8 -2.51 31.00 47.82
C LEU A 8 -2.92 30.98 46.33
N VAL A 9 -1.96 30.78 45.42
CA VAL A 9 -2.25 30.53 44.00
C VAL A 9 -2.72 29.09 43.86
N MET A 10 -4.02 28.91 43.73
CA MET A 10 -4.63 27.60 43.42
C MET A 10 -4.45 27.33 41.91
N ALA A 11 -3.44 26.55 41.54
CA ALA A 11 -3.28 26.09 40.18
C ALA A 11 -4.42 25.14 39.82
N LEU A 12 -5.38 25.61 39.04
CA LEU A 12 -6.43 24.78 38.45
C LEU A 12 -5.77 23.91 37.38
N THR A 13 -5.38 22.67 37.75
CA THR A 13 -5.04 21.66 36.77
C THR A 13 -6.33 21.20 36.11
N LEU A 14 -6.66 21.80 34.97
CA LEU A 14 -7.69 21.23 34.09
C LEU A 14 -7.21 19.83 33.66
N PRO A 15 -8.04 18.78 33.83
CA PRO A 15 -7.69 17.47 33.30
C PRO A 15 -7.59 17.65 31.78
N LEU A 16 -6.46 17.29 31.21
CA LEU A 16 -6.31 17.04 29.78
C LEU A 16 -7.26 15.89 29.44
N ASN A 17 -8.51 16.21 29.13
CA ASN A 17 -9.47 15.27 28.59
C ASN A 17 -8.94 14.85 27.21
N GLY A 18 -8.24 13.72 27.17
CA GLY A 18 -7.92 13.07 25.91
C GLY A 18 -9.20 12.81 25.12
N SER A 19 -9.09 12.70 23.81
CA SER A 19 -10.22 12.49 22.92
C SER A 19 -11.09 11.36 23.43
N GLY A 20 -12.38 11.62 23.43
CA GLY A 20 -13.36 10.61 23.74
C GLY A 20 -13.57 9.61 22.62
N ILE A 21 -12.89 9.73 21.47
CA ILE A 21 -13.05 8.85 20.32
C ILE A 21 -12.13 7.63 20.46
N THR A 22 -12.74 6.46 20.30
CA THR A 22 -12.03 5.17 20.31
C THR A 22 -12.54 4.29 19.17
N PHE A 23 -11.63 3.78 18.37
CA PHE A 23 -11.93 2.79 17.34
C PHE A 23 -11.53 1.40 17.84
N ASN A 24 -12.51 0.51 17.92
CA ASN A 24 -12.33 -0.90 18.27
C ASN A 24 -12.28 -1.71 16.98
N ILE A 25 -11.10 -2.10 16.55
CA ILE A 25 -10.88 -2.79 15.30
C ILE A 25 -10.75 -4.27 15.57
N GLU A 26 -11.70 -5.04 15.09
CA GLU A 26 -11.71 -6.50 15.20
C GLU A 26 -11.08 -7.12 13.95
N HIS A 27 -10.20 -8.09 14.16
CA HIS A 27 -9.44 -8.75 13.11
C HIS A 27 -9.21 -10.23 13.45
N PRO A 28 -8.88 -11.10 12.48
CA PRO A 28 -8.46 -12.46 12.75
C PRO A 28 -7.23 -12.51 13.66
N LYS A 29 -7.14 -13.55 14.50
CA LYS A 29 -5.94 -13.83 15.29
C LYS A 29 -4.88 -14.56 14.48
N LYS A 30 -5.32 -15.39 13.53
CA LYS A 30 -4.50 -16.25 12.70
C LYS A 30 -4.86 -16.03 11.24
N ASP A 31 -3.88 -16.21 10.40
CA ASP A 31 -4.05 -16.24 8.96
C ASP A 31 -4.63 -17.61 8.50
N GLU A 32 -4.83 -17.76 7.21
CA GLU A 32 -5.34 -18.97 6.56
C GLU A 32 -4.45 -20.21 6.77
N ASN A 33 -3.18 -20.00 7.09
CA ASN A 33 -2.22 -21.06 7.38
C ASN A 33 -2.13 -21.40 8.89
N GLY A 34 -2.95 -20.77 9.72
CA GLY A 34 -2.98 -20.98 11.16
C GLY A 34 -1.88 -20.26 11.94
N ASN A 35 -1.06 -19.41 11.29
CA ASN A 35 -0.03 -18.62 11.94
C ASN A 35 -0.62 -17.40 12.63
N PHE A 36 -0.08 -17.02 13.79
CA PHE A 36 -0.48 -15.79 14.45
C PHE A 36 -0.08 -14.57 13.62
N ILE A 37 -1.06 -13.69 13.37
CA ILE A 37 -0.84 -12.49 12.60
C ILE A 37 -0.03 -11.49 13.41
N GLN A 38 0.98 -10.93 12.76
CA GLN A 38 1.78 -9.80 13.22
C GLN A 38 1.65 -8.66 12.23
N GLY A 39 1.84 -7.43 12.68
CA GLY A 39 1.74 -6.28 11.78
C GLY A 39 1.27 -5.02 12.48
N ARG A 40 0.76 -4.10 11.68
CA ARG A 40 0.26 -2.80 12.10
C ARG A 40 -1.17 -2.60 11.63
N VAL A 41 -2.05 -2.22 12.55
CA VAL A 41 -3.40 -1.78 12.20
C VAL A 41 -3.36 -0.30 11.89
N LEU A 42 -3.88 0.06 10.73
CA LEU A 42 -4.00 1.43 10.23
C LEU A 42 -5.48 1.79 10.14
N LEU A 43 -5.81 3.00 10.57
CA LEU A 43 -7.14 3.60 10.43
C LEU A 43 -7.02 4.84 9.55
N PHE A 44 -7.86 4.93 8.54
CA PHE A 44 -7.93 6.02 7.58
C PHE A 44 -9.24 6.79 7.77
N LEU A 45 -9.16 8.12 7.72
CA LEU A 45 -10.32 9.00 7.71
C LEU A 45 -10.18 10.00 6.56
N SER A 46 -11.10 9.94 5.61
CA SER A 46 -11.17 10.89 4.49
C SER A 46 -12.44 11.72 4.58
N ASN A 47 -12.38 12.96 4.16
CA ASN A 47 -13.52 13.87 4.07
C ASN A 47 -14.29 13.74 2.74
N ASN A 48 -13.84 12.89 1.83
CA ASN A 48 -14.48 12.61 0.55
C ASN A 48 -14.52 11.10 0.25
N ASN A 49 -15.28 10.70 -0.76
CA ASN A 49 -15.46 9.32 -1.20
C ASN A 49 -15.07 9.13 -2.68
N LEU A 50 -14.11 9.92 -3.16
CA LEU A 50 -13.62 9.81 -4.55
C LEU A 50 -12.92 8.46 -4.77
N ASP A 51 -12.32 7.93 -3.70
CA ASP A 51 -11.70 6.62 -3.66
C ASP A 51 -11.82 6.02 -2.25
N GLU A 52 -11.43 4.77 -2.06
CA GLU A 52 -11.33 4.18 -0.71
C GLU A 52 -10.31 4.96 0.15
N PRO A 53 -10.60 5.26 1.42
CA PRO A 53 -9.72 6.05 2.28
C PRO A 53 -8.26 5.57 2.34
N ARG A 54 -8.02 4.25 2.23
CA ARG A 54 -6.65 3.68 2.21
C ARG A 54 -5.83 4.11 0.99
N PHE A 55 -6.44 4.56 -0.09
CA PHE A 55 -5.76 5.04 -1.31
C PHE A 55 -5.59 6.56 -1.34
N GLN A 56 -6.17 7.27 -0.37
CA GLN A 56 -6.14 8.73 -0.34
C GLN A 56 -5.01 9.30 0.53
N THR A 57 -4.01 8.49 0.88
CA THR A 57 -2.83 8.94 1.65
C THR A 57 -1.75 9.44 0.71
N ASN A 58 -1.36 10.70 0.85
CA ASN A 58 -0.34 11.36 0.05
C ASN A 58 0.35 12.49 0.84
N ASP A 59 1.23 13.25 0.21
CA ASP A 59 1.98 14.39 0.78
C ASP A 59 1.32 15.76 0.55
N LYS A 60 0.05 15.78 0.08
CA LYS A 60 -0.71 16.99 -0.18
C LYS A 60 -1.66 17.31 0.97
N SER A 61 -2.17 18.55 1.00
CA SER A 61 -3.18 18.98 1.99
C SER A 61 -4.50 18.23 1.94
N SER A 62 -4.76 17.51 0.84
CA SER A 62 -5.95 16.64 0.65
C SER A 62 -5.76 15.22 1.18
N THR A 63 -4.63 14.91 1.81
CA THR A 63 -4.37 13.58 2.34
C THR A 63 -5.41 13.14 3.37
N ALA A 64 -5.78 11.86 3.37
CA ALA A 64 -6.55 11.27 4.45
C ALA A 64 -5.75 11.31 5.77
N PHE A 65 -6.45 11.43 6.89
CA PHE A 65 -5.82 11.19 8.20
C PHE A 65 -5.55 9.70 8.36
N VAL A 66 -4.35 9.37 8.85
CA VAL A 66 -3.94 7.99 9.12
C VAL A 66 -3.49 7.87 10.56
N PHE A 67 -3.97 6.83 11.27
CA PHE A 67 -3.54 6.50 12.62
C PHE A 67 -3.14 5.03 12.68
N GLY A 68 -1.98 4.75 13.30
CA GLY A 68 -1.42 3.40 13.30
C GLY A 68 -1.04 2.89 14.69
N VAL A 69 -1.29 1.60 14.92
CA VAL A 69 -0.92 0.87 16.14
C VAL A 69 -0.36 -0.50 15.77
N ASP A 70 0.80 -0.84 16.30
CA ASP A 70 1.36 -2.18 16.14
C ASP A 70 0.60 -3.21 16.98
N LEU A 71 0.44 -4.42 16.45
CA LEU A 71 -0.16 -5.53 17.17
C LEU A 71 0.74 -5.92 18.36
N LYS A 72 0.25 -5.70 19.57
CA LYS A 72 1.00 -5.96 20.82
C LYS A 72 0.99 -7.41 21.25
N SER A 73 -0.02 -8.17 20.84
CA SER A 73 -0.21 -9.55 21.32
C SER A 73 -0.62 -10.47 20.19
N LYS A 74 0.09 -11.59 20.05
CA LYS A 74 -0.22 -12.66 19.10
C LYS A 74 -1.62 -13.27 19.31
N ASN A 75 -2.22 -13.13 20.50
CA ASN A 75 -3.51 -13.74 20.84
C ASN A 75 -4.68 -12.76 20.79
N SER A 76 -4.47 -11.50 20.43
CA SER A 76 -5.55 -10.52 20.34
C SER A 76 -6.26 -10.62 18.99
N SER A 77 -7.58 -10.54 19.00
CA SER A 77 -8.43 -10.35 17.83
C SER A 77 -9.00 -8.94 17.76
N LYS A 78 -8.48 -8.05 18.62
CA LYS A 78 -8.96 -6.67 18.74
C LYS A 78 -7.80 -5.72 18.97
N THR A 79 -7.78 -4.65 18.23
CA THR A 79 -6.85 -3.52 18.38
C THR A 79 -7.64 -2.25 18.66
N ILE A 80 -7.17 -1.44 19.59
CA ILE A 80 -7.76 -0.16 19.94
C ILE A 80 -6.90 0.94 19.34
N ILE A 81 -7.52 1.82 18.56
CA ILE A 81 -6.94 3.08 18.10
C ILE A 81 -7.64 4.21 18.85
N ASP A 82 -6.88 4.94 19.64
CA ASP A 82 -7.30 6.09 20.44
C ASP A 82 -6.33 7.27 20.23
N SER A 83 -6.41 8.28 21.09
CA SER A 83 -5.55 9.47 21.03
C SER A 83 -4.05 9.21 21.17
N LYS A 84 -3.65 8.01 21.58
CA LYS A 84 -2.24 7.60 21.75
C LYS A 84 -1.66 6.96 20.49
N ALA A 85 -2.49 6.68 19.48
CA ALA A 85 -2.03 6.12 18.22
C ALA A 85 -1.15 7.13 17.48
N PHE A 86 -0.10 6.62 16.81
CA PHE A 86 0.70 7.46 15.92
C PHE A 86 -0.12 7.92 14.74
N GLY A 87 -0.13 9.23 14.47
CA GLY A 87 -0.97 9.85 13.45
C GLY A 87 -0.21 10.70 12.42
N TYR A 88 -0.80 10.82 11.22
CA TYR A 88 -0.41 11.68 10.12
C TYR A 88 -1.66 12.20 9.37
N PRO A 89 -1.73 13.44 8.89
CA PRO A 89 -0.78 14.55 9.09
C PRO A 89 -0.85 15.18 10.49
N VAL A 90 -1.85 14.82 11.29
CA VAL A 90 -1.98 15.25 12.69
C VAL A 90 -1.49 14.15 13.62
N LYS A 91 -0.94 14.55 14.78
CA LYS A 91 -0.30 13.59 15.70
C LYS A 91 -1.27 12.76 16.53
N SER A 92 -2.53 13.20 16.67
CA SER A 92 -3.51 12.55 17.53
C SER A 92 -4.92 12.69 16.95
N LEU A 93 -5.80 11.71 17.25
CA LEU A 93 -7.23 11.77 16.98
C LEU A 93 -7.92 13.00 17.59
N ASP A 94 -7.35 13.57 18.65
CA ASP A 94 -7.86 14.78 19.29
C ASP A 94 -7.76 16.03 18.40
N GLN A 95 -6.91 15.98 17.39
CA GLN A 95 -6.59 17.09 16.51
C GLN A 95 -7.36 17.07 15.18
N ILE A 96 -8.14 16.00 14.93
CA ILE A 96 -8.99 15.99 13.73
C ILE A 96 -10.12 17.01 13.88
N PRO A 97 -10.47 17.75 12.81
CA PRO A 97 -11.62 18.66 12.84
C PRO A 97 -12.93 17.89 13.07
N PRO A 98 -13.91 18.47 13.77
CA PRO A 98 -15.27 17.91 13.77
C PRO A 98 -15.83 17.88 12.35
N GLY A 99 -16.49 16.77 11.97
CA GLY A 99 -17.04 16.65 10.61
C GLY A 99 -17.53 15.25 10.27
N GLU A 100 -17.92 15.09 9.02
CA GLU A 100 -18.25 13.79 8.44
C GLU A 100 -17.01 13.19 7.79
N TYR A 101 -16.80 11.91 8.00
CA TYR A 101 -15.66 11.17 7.50
C TYR A 101 -16.08 9.84 6.91
N PHE A 102 -15.43 9.46 5.83
CA PHE A 102 -15.38 8.09 5.33
C PHE A 102 -14.19 7.41 6.00
N ILE A 103 -14.46 6.36 6.76
CA ILE A 103 -13.44 5.63 7.51
C ILE A 103 -13.22 4.25 6.95
N GLN A 104 -11.97 3.79 7.02
CA GLN A 104 -11.57 2.44 6.65
C GLN A 104 -10.41 2.02 7.54
N ALA A 105 -10.31 0.74 7.85
CA ALA A 105 -9.16 0.19 8.56
C ALA A 105 -8.50 -0.93 7.75
N LEU A 106 -7.19 -1.10 7.95
CA LEU A 106 -6.36 -2.11 7.29
C LEU A 106 -5.38 -2.68 8.30
N LEU A 107 -5.20 -3.99 8.29
CA LEU A 107 -4.13 -4.70 8.99
C LEU A 107 -3.03 -5.01 7.98
N HIS A 108 -1.93 -4.26 8.04
CA HIS A 108 -0.72 -4.51 7.27
C HIS A 108 0.07 -5.63 7.94
N LYS A 109 0.04 -6.82 7.34
CA LYS A 109 0.69 -8.03 7.86
C LYS A 109 2.21 -7.92 7.75
N TYR A 110 2.88 -8.38 8.79
CA TYR A 110 4.33 -8.56 8.82
C TYR A 110 4.68 -10.04 8.91
N GLU A 111 5.83 -10.39 8.36
CA GLU A 111 6.42 -11.71 8.47
C GLU A 111 7.76 -11.63 9.19
N THR A 112 8.17 -12.75 9.78
CA THR A 112 9.45 -12.84 10.49
C THR A 112 10.54 -13.29 9.52
N PHE A 113 11.64 -12.56 9.50
CA PHE A 113 12.83 -12.87 8.75
C PHE A 113 14.01 -13.07 9.69
N ASN A 114 14.70 -14.20 9.56
CA ASN A 114 15.91 -14.52 10.30
C ASN A 114 17.11 -14.27 9.39
N LEU A 115 17.68 -13.09 9.49
CA LEU A 115 18.74 -12.64 8.58
C LEU A 115 20.04 -13.41 8.81
N LYS A 116 20.83 -13.60 7.77
CA LYS A 116 22.18 -14.21 7.83
C LYS A 116 23.11 -13.47 8.81
N THR A 117 22.84 -12.21 9.11
CA THR A 117 23.55 -11.39 10.10
C THR A 117 23.22 -11.76 11.54
N GLY A 118 22.32 -12.71 11.79
CA GLY A 118 21.86 -13.11 13.10
C GLY A 118 20.70 -12.27 13.67
N HIS A 119 20.26 -11.23 12.94
CA HIS A 119 19.12 -10.44 13.39
C HIS A 119 17.80 -11.10 12.97
N THR A 120 16.80 -10.99 13.81
CA THR A 120 15.42 -11.32 13.49
C THR A 120 14.63 -10.03 13.33
N VAL A 121 13.97 -9.84 12.19
CA VAL A 121 13.16 -8.64 11.88
C VAL A 121 11.75 -9.04 11.49
N GLN A 122 10.81 -8.11 11.67
CA GLN A 122 9.42 -8.27 11.26
C GLN A 122 9.11 -7.18 10.24
N LEU A 123 8.88 -7.60 9.00
CA LEU A 123 8.69 -6.72 7.86
C LEU A 123 7.53 -7.23 6.99
N PRO A 124 6.86 -6.35 6.25
CA PRO A 124 5.94 -6.78 5.21
C PRO A 124 6.70 -7.46 4.07
N MET A 125 6.19 -8.61 3.60
CA MET A 125 6.70 -9.28 2.44
C MET A 125 6.10 -8.65 1.19
N ASP A 126 6.95 -8.24 0.23
CA ASP A 126 6.50 -7.86 -1.11
C ASP A 126 6.06 -9.11 -1.89
N ARG A 127 4.85 -9.10 -2.44
CA ARG A 127 4.24 -10.18 -3.24
C ARG A 127 3.92 -9.74 -4.66
N GLY A 128 4.61 -8.67 -5.15
CA GLY A 128 4.43 -8.09 -6.46
C GLY A 128 3.67 -6.77 -6.46
N GLU A 129 3.26 -6.25 -5.29
CA GLU A 129 2.61 -4.94 -5.16
C GLU A 129 3.59 -3.77 -5.21
N GLY A 130 4.89 -4.02 -5.16
CA GLY A 130 5.92 -2.99 -5.23
C GLY A 130 5.89 -2.03 -4.04
N GLN A 131 5.79 -2.57 -2.82
CA GLN A 131 5.72 -1.82 -1.55
C GLN A 131 4.44 -0.98 -1.39
N ARG A 132 3.42 -1.22 -2.19
CA ARG A 132 2.11 -0.56 -2.03
C ARG A 132 1.33 -1.23 -0.91
N TRP A 133 1.71 -0.96 0.32
CA TRP A 133 1.14 -1.57 1.53
C TRP A 133 -0.40 -1.56 1.59
N HIS A 134 -1.05 -0.56 0.98
CA HIS A 134 -2.51 -0.43 0.92
C HIS A 134 -3.17 -1.45 -0.02
N SER A 135 -2.40 -2.09 -0.91
CA SER A 135 -2.84 -3.13 -1.85
C SER A 135 -2.05 -4.43 -1.73
N ALA A 136 -1.26 -4.60 -0.66
CA ALA A 136 -0.45 -5.78 -0.45
C ALA A 136 -1.32 -7.03 -0.23
N PRO A 137 -1.13 -8.10 -1.02
CA PRO A 137 -1.90 -9.32 -0.92
C PRO A 137 -1.88 -9.94 0.49
N GLY A 138 -3.03 -10.47 0.90
CA GLY A 138 -3.20 -11.09 2.20
C GLY A 138 -3.37 -10.12 3.36
N ASN A 139 -3.32 -8.80 3.15
CA ASN A 139 -3.71 -7.82 4.15
C ASN A 139 -5.23 -7.86 4.37
N TYR A 140 -5.65 -7.73 5.63
CA TYR A 140 -7.06 -7.63 5.98
C TYR A 140 -7.50 -6.17 6.00
N TYR A 141 -8.71 -5.88 5.50
CA TYR A 141 -9.25 -4.53 5.51
C TYR A 141 -10.76 -4.52 5.77
N SER A 142 -11.30 -3.35 6.09
CA SER A 142 -12.73 -3.17 6.32
C SER A 142 -13.41 -2.55 5.10
N LYS A 143 -14.73 -2.73 5.02
CA LYS A 143 -15.56 -1.89 4.17
C LYS A 143 -15.49 -0.44 4.64
N VAL A 144 -15.69 0.50 3.70
CA VAL A 144 -15.79 1.92 4.00
C VAL A 144 -17.09 2.21 4.76
N LYS A 145 -17.00 3.06 5.78
CA LYS A 145 -18.15 3.50 6.56
C LYS A 145 -18.17 5.02 6.70
N LYS A 146 -19.31 5.65 6.41
CA LYS A 146 -19.50 7.08 6.66
C LYS A 146 -19.92 7.32 8.10
N ILE A 147 -19.26 8.24 8.80
CA ILE A 147 -19.56 8.58 10.20
C ILE A 147 -19.35 10.08 10.45
N SER A 148 -20.08 10.61 11.44
CA SER A 148 -19.81 11.95 11.99
C SER A 148 -18.94 11.82 13.24
N LEU A 149 -17.87 12.61 13.32
CA LEU A 149 -16.91 12.66 14.41
C LEU A 149 -16.81 14.08 15.00
N ASP A 150 -16.71 14.13 16.30
CA ASP A 150 -16.36 15.32 17.06
C ASP A 150 -15.39 14.88 18.18
N PRO A 151 -14.09 15.27 18.12
CA PRO A 151 -13.10 14.86 19.11
C PRO A 151 -13.45 15.26 20.56
N LYS A 152 -14.29 16.26 20.72
CA LYS A 152 -14.75 16.71 22.06
C LYS A 152 -15.83 15.81 22.66
N LYS A 153 -16.43 14.93 21.84
CA LYS A 153 -17.49 14.01 22.27
C LYS A 153 -16.97 12.59 22.38
N ARG A 154 -17.36 11.90 23.45
CA ARG A 154 -17.04 10.47 23.58
C ARG A 154 -17.80 9.66 22.53
N LYS A 155 -17.07 8.84 21.78
CA LYS A 155 -17.65 7.94 20.79
C LYS A 155 -16.78 6.69 20.66
N SER A 156 -17.42 5.53 20.75
CA SER A 156 -16.77 4.23 20.51
C SER A 156 -17.30 3.67 19.20
N ILE A 157 -16.41 3.39 18.26
CA ILE A 157 -16.72 2.91 16.93
C ILE A 157 -16.13 1.52 16.74
N LYS A 158 -16.95 0.57 16.30
CA LYS A 158 -16.54 -0.79 15.97
C LYS A 158 -16.32 -0.93 14.46
N ILE A 159 -15.18 -1.52 14.09
CA ILE A 159 -14.79 -1.81 12.70
C ILE A 159 -14.36 -3.26 12.63
N PHE A 160 -14.77 -3.97 11.58
CA PHE A 160 -14.39 -5.35 11.31
C PHE A 160 -13.49 -5.41 10.07
N LEU A 161 -12.36 -6.09 10.19
CA LEU A 161 -11.50 -6.41 9.05
C LEU A 161 -11.93 -7.77 8.48
N ASP A 162 -12.96 -7.75 7.65
CA ASP A 162 -13.63 -8.92 7.08
C ASP A 162 -13.35 -9.14 5.59
N GLN A 163 -12.51 -8.27 5.00
CA GLN A 163 -12.06 -8.37 3.63
C GLN A 163 -10.57 -8.75 3.60
N ILE A 164 -10.15 -9.46 2.57
CA ILE A 164 -8.74 -9.80 2.31
C ILE A 164 -8.37 -9.27 0.95
N ILE A 165 -7.18 -8.64 0.83
CA ILE A 165 -6.64 -8.22 -0.45
C ILE A 165 -6.21 -9.49 -1.20
N PRO A 166 -6.73 -9.72 -2.41
CA PRO A 166 -6.45 -10.94 -3.17
C PRO A 166 -4.99 -10.99 -3.65
N GLU A 167 -4.54 -12.20 -3.98
CA GLU A 167 -3.25 -12.41 -4.64
C GLU A 167 -3.19 -11.68 -5.99
N ILE A 168 -1.99 -11.21 -6.34
CA ILE A 168 -1.72 -10.64 -7.66
C ILE A 168 -1.59 -11.78 -8.64
N VAL A 169 -2.48 -11.81 -9.63
CA VAL A 169 -2.38 -12.76 -10.73
C VAL A 169 -1.38 -12.20 -11.74
N PRO A 170 -0.23 -12.88 -11.96
CA PRO A 170 0.71 -12.43 -12.98
C PRO A 170 0.05 -12.50 -14.37
N PRO A 171 0.40 -11.59 -15.29
CA PRO A 171 -0.08 -11.67 -16.65
C PRO A 171 0.37 -12.97 -17.31
N SER A 172 -0.46 -13.50 -18.23
CA SER A 172 -0.12 -14.69 -18.98
C SER A 172 1.00 -14.42 -19.98
N ASP A 173 1.81 -15.43 -20.22
CA ASP A 173 2.80 -15.39 -21.28
C ASP A 173 2.13 -15.17 -22.64
N THR A 174 2.78 -14.38 -23.48
CA THR A 174 2.45 -14.27 -24.89
C THR A 174 3.52 -14.93 -25.76
N LYS A 175 3.38 -14.87 -27.09
CA LYS A 175 4.43 -15.34 -28.00
C LYS A 175 5.77 -14.68 -27.69
N TYR A 176 5.78 -13.36 -27.48
CA TYR A 176 7.00 -12.57 -27.34
C TYR A 176 7.32 -12.16 -25.90
N VAL A 177 6.34 -12.13 -24.99
CA VAL A 177 6.57 -11.73 -23.60
C VAL A 177 6.45 -12.93 -22.70
N LYS A 178 7.51 -13.24 -21.97
CA LYS A 178 7.57 -14.31 -20.99
C LYS A 178 7.77 -13.73 -19.59
N HIS A 179 7.16 -14.37 -18.61
CA HIS A 179 7.26 -13.99 -17.20
C HIS A 179 8.06 -15.06 -16.48
N ILE A 180 9.24 -14.71 -16.00
CA ILE A 180 10.09 -15.64 -15.28
C ILE A 180 10.18 -15.27 -13.80
N LYS A 181 10.29 -16.30 -12.96
CA LYS A 181 10.50 -16.18 -11.53
C LYS A 181 11.62 -17.13 -11.14
N ILE A 182 12.72 -16.55 -10.68
CA ILE A 182 13.95 -17.28 -10.36
C ILE A 182 14.20 -17.16 -8.87
N GLU A 183 14.41 -18.28 -8.16
CA GLU A 183 14.87 -18.23 -6.79
C GLU A 183 16.32 -17.75 -6.75
N SER A 184 16.58 -16.68 -6.00
CA SER A 184 17.91 -16.16 -5.78
C SER A 184 18.55 -16.82 -4.56
N ARG A 185 19.55 -17.67 -4.75
CA ARG A 185 20.28 -18.29 -3.65
C ARG A 185 20.87 -17.28 -2.68
N LEU A 186 21.49 -16.20 -3.18
CA LEU A 186 22.11 -15.17 -2.35
C LEU A 186 21.09 -14.43 -1.49
N LEU A 187 19.94 -14.05 -2.06
CA LEU A 187 18.87 -13.39 -1.32
C LEU A 187 18.22 -14.37 -0.33
N SER A 188 17.98 -15.61 -0.71
CA SER A 188 17.40 -16.63 0.17
C SER A 188 18.28 -16.90 1.38
N GLU A 189 19.60 -17.01 1.19
CA GLU A 189 20.56 -17.14 2.27
C GLU A 189 20.56 -15.91 3.19
N PHE A 190 20.49 -14.71 2.64
CA PHE A 190 20.49 -13.48 3.43
C PHE A 190 19.21 -13.33 4.25
N TRP A 191 18.03 -13.55 3.64
CA TRP A 191 16.73 -13.36 4.27
C TRP A 191 16.24 -14.56 5.09
N GLY A 192 16.97 -15.68 5.07
CA GLY A 192 16.65 -16.92 5.80
C GLY A 192 15.38 -17.62 5.33
N ARG A 193 15.00 -17.41 4.05
CA ARG A 193 13.82 -18.01 3.40
C ARG A 193 13.92 -17.89 1.88
N PRO A 194 13.17 -18.69 1.10
CA PRO A 194 13.16 -18.58 -0.35
C PRO A 194 12.78 -17.17 -0.82
N MET A 195 13.66 -16.53 -1.56
CA MET A 195 13.49 -15.21 -2.16
C MET A 195 13.65 -15.29 -3.67
N HIS A 196 12.75 -14.62 -4.39
CA HIS A 196 12.69 -14.73 -5.85
C HIS A 196 12.93 -13.38 -6.51
N LEU A 197 13.53 -13.44 -7.69
CA LEU A 197 13.59 -12.34 -8.64
C LEU A 197 12.57 -12.61 -9.74
N GLY A 198 11.78 -11.60 -10.07
CA GLY A 198 10.87 -11.63 -11.22
C GLY A 198 11.47 -10.87 -12.39
N ALA A 199 11.23 -11.34 -13.62
CA ALA A 199 11.55 -10.60 -14.82
C ALA A 199 10.49 -10.83 -15.90
N HIS A 200 10.27 -9.77 -16.68
CA HIS A 200 9.54 -9.86 -17.95
C HIS A 200 10.59 -9.93 -19.06
N VAL A 201 10.48 -10.93 -19.90
CA VAL A 201 11.45 -11.15 -20.99
C VAL A 201 10.73 -10.93 -22.31
N LEU A 202 11.22 -9.96 -23.08
CA LEU A 202 10.78 -9.73 -24.45
C LEU A 202 11.68 -10.54 -25.40
N LEU A 203 11.07 -11.45 -26.17
CA LEU A 203 11.74 -12.28 -27.12
C LEU A 203 11.63 -11.70 -28.53
N PRO A 204 12.67 -11.80 -29.38
CA PRO A 204 12.59 -11.43 -30.77
C PRO A 204 11.71 -12.40 -31.56
N GLU A 205 11.24 -11.99 -32.71
CA GLU A 205 10.53 -12.88 -33.64
C GLU A 205 11.44 -14.02 -34.10
N GLY A 206 10.89 -15.24 -34.21
CA GLY A 206 11.65 -16.43 -34.60
C GLY A 206 12.54 -17.02 -33.50
N PHE A 207 12.46 -16.55 -32.25
CA PHE A 207 13.26 -17.03 -31.14
C PHE A 207 13.16 -18.55 -30.96
N ASP A 208 11.93 -19.07 -30.99
CA ASP A 208 11.67 -20.52 -30.81
C ASP A 208 12.08 -21.35 -32.05
N ASP A 209 12.18 -20.72 -33.23
CA ASP A 209 12.54 -21.36 -34.50
C ASP A 209 14.07 -21.52 -34.66
N HIS A 210 14.85 -20.81 -33.83
CA HIS A 210 16.30 -20.76 -33.88
C HIS A 210 16.96 -21.08 -32.54
N PRO A 211 16.79 -22.30 -31.98
CA PRO A 211 17.24 -22.65 -30.63
C PRO A 211 18.77 -22.57 -30.46
N GLU A 212 19.54 -22.65 -31.55
CA GLU A 212 21.01 -22.55 -31.54
C GLU A 212 21.50 -21.07 -31.62
N ALA A 213 20.61 -20.12 -31.85
CA ALA A 213 20.98 -18.73 -31.95
C ALA A 213 21.27 -18.12 -30.55
N SER A 214 22.26 -17.24 -30.48
CA SER A 214 22.55 -16.45 -29.29
C SER A 214 22.19 -15.01 -29.56
N TYR A 215 21.40 -14.44 -28.66
CA TYR A 215 20.90 -13.06 -28.76
C TYR A 215 21.59 -12.17 -27.75
N PRO A 216 21.84 -10.91 -28.08
CA PRO A 216 22.29 -9.94 -27.09
C PRO A 216 21.22 -9.78 -25.99
N LEU A 217 21.66 -9.77 -24.73
CA LEU A 217 20.75 -9.53 -23.59
C LEU A 217 20.83 -8.06 -23.17
N MET A 218 19.72 -7.35 -23.27
CA MET A 218 19.55 -6.02 -22.68
C MET A 218 18.75 -6.16 -21.38
N ILE A 219 19.31 -5.67 -20.27
CA ILE A 219 18.61 -5.64 -18.98
C ILE A 219 18.19 -4.20 -18.70
N PHE A 220 16.88 -4.00 -18.58
CA PHE A 220 16.30 -2.75 -18.10
C PHE A 220 15.87 -2.92 -16.64
N HIS A 221 16.45 -2.13 -15.75
CA HIS A 221 16.13 -2.14 -14.34
C HIS A 221 15.29 -0.90 -13.99
N GLY A 222 14.00 -1.11 -13.74
CA GLY A 222 13.07 -0.06 -13.31
C GLY A 222 12.75 -0.13 -11.82
N HIS A 223 12.06 0.89 -11.31
CA HIS A 223 11.58 0.94 -9.94
C HIS A 223 10.20 0.29 -9.84
N PHE A 224 10.13 -0.94 -9.34
CA PHE A 224 8.92 -1.76 -9.19
C PHE A 224 8.04 -1.84 -10.45
N PRO A 225 8.57 -2.20 -11.61
CA PRO A 225 7.76 -2.33 -12.82
C PRO A 225 6.81 -3.51 -12.68
N LYS A 226 5.55 -3.31 -13.08
CA LYS A 226 4.56 -4.39 -13.18
C LYS A 226 4.63 -5.12 -14.50
N ASP A 227 5.13 -4.43 -15.50
CA ASP A 227 5.24 -4.87 -16.89
C ASP A 227 6.40 -4.13 -17.55
N PHE A 228 6.54 -4.28 -18.85
CA PHE A 228 7.45 -3.44 -19.62
C PHE A 228 6.91 -2.00 -19.66
N GLY A 229 7.66 -1.06 -19.08
CA GLY A 229 7.35 0.36 -19.24
C GLY A 229 7.56 0.84 -20.66
N GLY A 230 6.60 1.60 -21.16
CA GLY A 230 6.72 2.25 -22.45
C GLY A 230 6.29 1.42 -23.64
N PHE A 231 5.64 0.25 -23.47
CA PHE A 231 4.95 -0.43 -24.56
C PHE A 231 3.77 -1.30 -24.08
N ARG A 232 2.89 -1.63 -25.02
CA ARG A 232 1.72 -2.49 -24.82
C ARG A 232 1.65 -3.55 -25.91
N THR A 233 1.14 -4.73 -25.58
CA THR A 233 1.07 -5.87 -26.48
C THR A 233 -0.18 -5.91 -27.35
N SER A 234 -1.16 -5.02 -27.08
CA SER A 234 -2.40 -4.88 -27.84
C SER A 234 -2.46 -3.55 -28.57
N ALA A 235 -3.23 -3.49 -29.66
CA ALA A 235 -3.52 -2.24 -30.35
C ALA A 235 -4.16 -1.20 -29.40
N PRO A 236 -4.07 0.10 -29.72
CA PRO A 236 -4.74 1.14 -28.95
C PRO A 236 -6.24 0.86 -28.80
N ASP A 237 -6.78 1.23 -27.65
CA ASP A 237 -8.20 0.99 -27.34
C ASP A 237 -9.08 1.82 -28.29
N PRO A 238 -9.99 1.17 -29.04
CA PRO A 238 -10.79 1.86 -30.05
C PRO A 238 -11.70 2.96 -29.45
N ASP A 239 -12.21 2.70 -28.25
CA ASP A 239 -13.17 3.56 -27.54
C ASP A 239 -12.50 4.42 -26.47
N LEU A 240 -11.18 4.68 -26.60
CA LEU A 240 -10.45 5.51 -25.66
C LEU A 240 -10.94 6.96 -25.71
N GLU A 241 -11.53 7.43 -24.61
CA GLU A 241 -11.88 8.83 -24.47
C GLU A 241 -10.60 9.69 -24.42
N PRO A 242 -10.54 10.78 -25.23
CA PRO A 242 -9.37 11.66 -25.23
C PRO A 242 -9.17 12.34 -23.88
N ASP A 243 -7.93 12.37 -23.40
CA ASP A 243 -7.53 13.19 -22.27
C ASP A 243 -6.83 14.47 -22.74
N TYR A 244 -6.73 15.44 -21.86
CA TYR A 244 -5.92 16.63 -22.09
C TYR A 244 -4.65 16.59 -21.24
N SER A 245 -3.49 16.67 -21.90
CA SER A 245 -2.20 16.79 -21.21
C SER A 245 -1.86 18.27 -21.00
N GLU A 246 -1.96 18.75 -19.77
CA GLU A 246 -1.52 20.12 -19.41
C GLU A 246 -0.03 20.34 -19.69
N ARG A 247 0.79 19.29 -19.47
CA ARG A 247 2.25 19.37 -19.70
C ARG A 247 2.60 19.66 -21.17
N PHE A 248 1.89 19.04 -22.08
CA PHE A 248 2.16 19.15 -23.51
C PHE A 248 1.13 20.03 -24.25
N GLN A 249 0.11 20.53 -23.52
CA GLN A 249 -1.00 21.32 -24.06
C GLN A 249 -1.64 20.64 -25.28
N LEU A 250 -1.91 19.34 -25.16
CA LEU A 250 -2.36 18.49 -26.25
C LEU A 250 -3.57 17.65 -25.82
N GLU A 251 -4.62 17.69 -26.66
CA GLU A 251 -5.79 16.82 -26.57
C GLU A 251 -5.47 15.41 -27.10
N GLY A 252 -6.00 14.36 -26.46
CA GLY A 252 -5.82 12.98 -26.89
C GLY A 252 -4.40 12.45 -26.69
N TYR A 253 -3.65 12.98 -25.74
CA TYR A 253 -2.29 12.54 -25.47
C TYR A 253 -2.22 11.05 -25.07
N ASN A 254 -3.23 10.55 -24.34
CA ASN A 254 -3.36 9.13 -24.00
C ASN A 254 -3.40 8.22 -25.25
N ARG A 255 -4.07 8.64 -26.32
CA ARG A 255 -4.08 7.91 -27.61
C ARG A 255 -2.69 7.85 -28.23
N ILE A 256 -1.99 8.97 -28.25
CA ILE A 256 -0.62 9.05 -28.78
C ILE A 256 0.31 8.15 -28.01
N VAL A 257 0.18 8.10 -26.66
CA VAL A 257 0.95 7.20 -25.81
C VAL A 257 0.69 5.74 -26.16
N GLN A 258 -0.58 5.33 -26.27
CA GLN A 258 -0.94 3.96 -26.61
C GLN A 258 -0.44 3.54 -28.01
N GLU A 259 -0.52 4.44 -28.99
CA GLU A 259 0.01 4.19 -30.34
C GLU A 259 1.53 4.04 -30.33
N HIS A 260 2.23 4.88 -29.58
CA HIS A 260 3.68 4.81 -29.44
C HIS A 260 4.11 3.50 -28.75
N GLU A 261 3.48 3.14 -27.63
CA GLU A 261 3.75 1.93 -26.88
C GLU A 261 3.52 0.66 -27.71
N TYR A 262 2.42 0.63 -28.47
CA TYR A 262 2.11 -0.49 -29.35
C TYR A 262 3.07 -0.60 -30.52
N ARG A 263 3.43 0.53 -31.13
CA ARG A 263 4.42 0.57 -32.19
C ARG A 263 5.78 0.09 -31.68
N PHE A 264 6.22 0.57 -30.52
CA PHE A 264 7.48 0.16 -29.90
C PHE A 264 7.51 -1.36 -29.67
N TYR A 265 6.42 -1.94 -29.15
CA TYR A 265 6.31 -3.40 -28.97
C TYR A 265 6.46 -4.14 -30.32
N LYS A 266 5.75 -3.70 -31.37
CA LYS A 266 5.83 -4.33 -32.69
C LYS A 266 7.23 -4.25 -33.30
N GLU A 267 7.86 -3.10 -33.20
CA GLU A 267 9.22 -2.90 -33.71
C GLU A 267 10.24 -3.75 -32.93
N SER A 268 10.10 -3.83 -31.60
CA SER A 268 10.99 -4.63 -30.74
C SER A 268 10.85 -6.14 -30.93
N THR A 269 9.73 -6.62 -31.48
CA THR A 269 9.49 -8.04 -31.74
C THR A 269 9.66 -8.41 -33.22
N SER A 270 9.98 -7.44 -34.07
CA SER A 270 10.30 -7.71 -35.49
C SER A 270 11.76 -8.18 -35.65
N ASN A 271 12.05 -8.86 -36.77
CA ASN A 271 13.42 -9.31 -37.10
C ASN A 271 14.35 -8.18 -37.57
N GLU A 272 13.94 -6.93 -37.46
CA GLU A 272 14.68 -5.76 -37.95
C GLU A 272 15.64 -5.13 -36.92
N PHE A 273 16.10 -5.94 -35.93
CA PHE A 273 17.16 -5.54 -35.01
C PHE A 273 18.50 -6.12 -35.44
#